data_c394f01b2bc8f1c3e683e6d40f1e4797
#
_entry.id   c394f01b2bc8f1c3e683e6d40f1e4797
#
_cell.length_a   1.000
_cell.length_b   1.000
_cell.length_c   1.000
_cell.angle_alpha   90.00
_cell.angle_beta   90.00
_cell.angle_gamma   90.00
#
_symmetry.space_group_name_H-M   'P 1'
#
loop_
_entity.id
_entity.type
_entity.pdbx_description
1 polymer ?
#
loop_
_entity_poly.entity_id
_entity_poly.type
_entity_poly.pdbx_seq_one_letter_code
_entity_poly.pdbx_strand_id
1 'polypeptide(L)'
;MKTLTVSAIFAVFAWVTLVGHGYGQSDFYKGKTITVVQIVDAGGTGDLRRKALFPFLQKYIPGNPTIVSDYMPGGGGRKATNHVYRVARADGLTIGGVSSSLVTNAILDTSGVQYDIDKLIYLGSPVSVFHYVFLTRKEAGLNSLEKLRAATGVRIGAQEVGHDIYITGRLFAYLMNLKEPRFVTGYGGPEIDIALARGELDGRANAAETLAQRNAEEIKKGLLDLHALVEIPKGKRLDGFERLPEIESFAKSDTERKLLTMYRAFRLVGTPYVLAPGTPKLQVQILQEAMRKAFKDPDFHREFKKLSGFDASPLMPEEQEKAIRELPRDREVVELFKKLSGPDPLPAR
;
A
#
# COMPACT_ATOMS: atom_id res chain seq x y z
N MET A 1 -67.99 51.35 33.28
CA MET A 1 -68.34 50.21 32.42
C MET A 1 -67.15 49.96 31.53
N LYS A 2 -66.45 48.81 31.78
CA LYS A 2 -65.96 47.85 30.84
C LYS A 2 -64.74 48.26 30.09
N THR A 3 -63.57 47.83 30.51
CA THR A 3 -62.77 46.57 30.21
C THR A 3 -62.60 46.25 28.75
N LEU A 4 -61.39 45.94 28.43
CA LEU A 4 -60.76 45.30 27.25
C LEU A 4 -59.81 46.27 26.62
N THR A 5 -58.51 46.03 26.43
CA THR A 5 -57.80 44.80 26.12
C THR A 5 -56.36 44.99 26.34
N VAL A 6 -55.74 44.17 27.17
CA VAL A 6 -54.32 43.94 27.21
C VAL A 6 -54.15 42.57 26.57
N SER A 7 -53.53 42.46 25.37
CA SER A 7 -52.98 41.23 24.84
C SER A 7 -52.52 41.43 23.41
N ALA A 8 -51.30 41.89 23.17
CA ALA A 8 -50.57 41.71 21.90
C ALA A 8 -49.13 42.29 21.95
N ILE A 9 -48.32 41.84 22.91
CA ILE A 9 -46.85 42.08 22.86
C ILE A 9 -46.18 40.85 23.48
N PHE A 10 -46.19 39.72 22.79
CA PHE A 10 -45.32 38.57 23.11
C PHE A 10 -45.24 37.60 21.94
N ALA A 11 -44.68 38.03 20.80
CA ALA A 11 -44.39 37.13 19.69
C ALA A 11 -43.33 37.66 18.71
N VAL A 12 -42.23 38.25 19.19
CA VAL A 12 -41.07 38.62 18.31
C VAL A 12 -39.75 38.44 19.08
N PHE A 13 -39.54 37.33 19.76
CA PHE A 13 -38.24 37.07 20.38
C PHE A 13 -37.87 35.57 20.34
N ALA A 14 -38.01 34.93 19.20
CA ALA A 14 -37.61 33.52 19.08
C ALA A 14 -37.06 33.17 17.67
N TRP A 15 -36.32 34.08 17.02
CA TRP A 15 -35.74 33.76 15.72
C TRP A 15 -34.33 34.40 15.49
N VAL A 16 -33.47 34.34 16.50
CA VAL A 16 -32.05 34.70 16.32
C VAL A 16 -31.17 33.78 17.19
N THR A 17 -31.11 32.49 16.93
CA THR A 17 -30.03 31.63 17.45
C THR A 17 -29.87 30.38 16.62
N LEU A 18 -29.72 30.49 15.29
CA LEU A 18 -29.37 29.35 14.45
C LEU A 18 -28.54 29.77 13.22
N VAL A 19 -27.58 30.71 13.42
CA VAL A 19 -26.54 30.98 12.43
C VAL A 19 -25.23 31.19 13.19
N GLY A 20 -24.57 30.11 13.56
CA GLY A 20 -23.35 30.23 14.34
C GLY A 20 -22.53 28.97 14.47
N HIS A 21 -22.51 28.06 13.47
CA HIS A 21 -21.59 26.91 13.51
C HIS A 21 -20.93 26.61 12.16
N GLY A 22 -20.90 27.55 11.22
CA GLY A 22 -20.30 27.36 9.90
C GLY A 22 -18.90 27.91 9.67
N TYR A 23 -18.39 28.78 10.52
CA TYR A 23 -17.15 29.52 10.25
C TYR A 23 -15.88 28.98 10.91
N GLY A 24 -15.95 28.01 11.80
CA GLY A 24 -14.77 27.44 12.47
C GLY A 24 -14.12 26.24 11.78
N GLN A 25 -14.78 25.66 10.77
CA GLN A 25 -14.30 24.42 10.12
C GLN A 25 -13.28 24.63 9.02
N SER A 26 -13.25 25.81 8.38
CA SER A 26 -12.39 26.08 7.21
C SER A 26 -10.97 26.52 7.57
N ASP A 27 -10.69 26.92 8.80
CA ASP A 27 -9.44 27.63 9.12
C ASP A 27 -8.33 26.77 9.72
N PHE A 28 -8.63 25.56 10.21
CA PHE A 28 -7.59 24.75 10.89
C PHE A 28 -6.36 24.49 10.02
N TYR A 29 -6.56 24.15 8.76
CA TYR A 29 -5.46 23.80 7.84
C TYR A 29 -4.86 25.00 7.12
N LYS A 30 -5.44 26.19 7.22
CA LYS A 30 -4.95 27.41 6.56
C LYS A 30 -3.56 27.78 7.08
N GLY A 31 -2.60 27.90 6.16
CA GLY A 31 -1.20 28.20 6.49
C GLY A 31 -0.47 27.07 7.24
N LYS A 32 -1.06 25.87 7.32
CA LYS A 32 -0.41 24.70 7.92
C LYS A 32 0.31 23.85 6.88
N THR A 33 1.21 23.03 7.37
CA THR A 33 1.87 22.00 6.59
C THR A 33 1.42 20.62 7.10
N ILE A 34 0.98 19.77 6.18
CA ILE A 34 0.72 18.37 6.43
C ILE A 34 1.97 17.58 6.01
N THR A 35 2.50 16.79 6.91
CA THR A 35 3.63 15.89 6.65
C THR A 35 3.11 14.49 6.35
N VAL A 36 3.45 13.96 5.18
CA VAL A 36 3.19 12.57 4.82
C VAL A 36 4.45 11.75 5.09
N VAL A 37 4.42 10.96 6.18
CA VAL A 37 5.51 10.04 6.54
C VAL A 37 5.45 8.84 5.62
N GLN A 38 6.47 8.63 4.80
CA GLN A 38 6.52 7.61 3.76
C GLN A 38 7.46 6.46 4.12
N ILE A 39 7.02 5.22 3.87
CA ILE A 39 7.82 4.00 4.08
C ILE A 39 8.81 3.71 2.94
N VAL A 40 8.86 4.53 1.92
CA VAL A 40 9.64 4.32 0.69
C VAL A 40 10.71 5.39 0.55
N ASP A 41 11.71 5.11 -0.29
CA ASP A 41 12.72 6.09 -0.67
C ASP A 41 12.18 7.06 -1.72
N ALA A 42 12.78 8.25 -1.78
CA ALA A 42 12.47 9.25 -2.80
C ALA A 42 12.73 8.72 -4.22
N GLY A 43 11.86 9.08 -5.17
CA GLY A 43 12.02 8.77 -6.59
C GLY A 43 11.59 7.36 -7.01
N GLY A 44 11.26 6.46 -6.07
CA GLY A 44 10.68 5.16 -6.41
C GLY A 44 9.21 5.26 -6.82
N THR A 45 8.67 4.22 -7.47
CA THR A 45 7.24 4.19 -7.91
C THR A 45 6.28 4.44 -6.73
N GLY A 46 6.62 3.97 -5.53
CA GLY A 46 5.83 4.24 -4.32
C GLY A 46 5.77 5.73 -3.97
N ASP A 47 6.87 6.47 -4.10
CA ASP A 47 6.92 7.92 -3.90
C ASP A 47 6.13 8.66 -4.98
N LEU A 48 6.30 8.27 -6.25
CA LEU A 48 5.57 8.88 -7.37
C LEU A 48 4.05 8.74 -7.20
N ARG A 49 3.57 7.57 -6.78
CA ARG A 49 2.15 7.34 -6.48
C ARG A 49 1.62 8.28 -5.39
N ARG A 50 2.42 8.54 -4.35
CA ARG A 50 2.01 9.44 -3.27
C ARG A 50 2.01 10.89 -3.73
N LYS A 51 3.06 11.32 -4.41
CA LYS A 51 3.16 12.67 -4.97
C LYS A 51 2.06 13.00 -5.95
N ALA A 52 1.59 12.01 -6.72
CA ALA A 52 0.44 12.18 -7.62
C ALA A 52 -0.85 12.58 -6.88
N LEU A 53 -1.02 12.17 -5.62
CA LEU A 53 -2.20 12.50 -4.83
C LEU A 53 -2.13 13.87 -4.15
N PHE A 54 -0.93 14.38 -3.83
CA PHE A 54 -0.76 15.58 -3.01
C PHE A 54 -1.47 16.83 -3.55
N PRO A 55 -1.41 17.18 -4.85
CA PRO A 55 -2.10 18.35 -5.37
C PRO A 55 -3.63 18.26 -5.18
N PHE A 56 -4.19 17.07 -5.28
CA PHE A 56 -5.61 16.84 -5.11
C PHE A 56 -6.04 16.88 -3.64
N LEU A 57 -5.23 16.36 -2.73
CA LEU A 57 -5.46 16.54 -1.30
C LEU A 57 -5.40 18.01 -0.92
N GLN A 58 -4.38 18.74 -1.36
CA GLN A 58 -4.26 20.18 -1.14
C GLN A 58 -5.50 20.92 -1.65
N LYS A 59 -5.95 20.61 -2.87
CA LYS A 59 -7.16 21.20 -3.50
C LYS A 59 -8.42 21.01 -2.66
N TYR A 60 -8.58 19.83 -2.05
CA TYR A 60 -9.84 19.44 -1.38
C TYR A 60 -9.81 19.60 0.14
N ILE A 61 -8.66 19.85 0.76
CA ILE A 61 -8.59 20.19 2.18
C ILE A 61 -8.89 21.68 2.34
N PRO A 62 -9.90 22.09 3.13
CA PRO A 62 -10.16 23.50 3.41
C PRO A 62 -8.90 24.21 3.95
N GLY A 63 -8.60 25.39 3.43
CA GLY A 63 -7.38 26.14 3.78
C GLY A 63 -6.15 25.83 2.94
N ASN A 64 -6.22 24.88 1.99
CA ASN A 64 -5.15 24.54 1.04
C ASN A 64 -3.77 24.37 1.70
N PRO A 65 -3.60 23.46 2.67
CA PRO A 65 -2.34 23.31 3.39
C PRO A 65 -1.21 22.87 2.45
N THR A 66 0.01 23.23 2.76
CA THR A 66 1.17 22.65 2.10
C THR A 66 1.29 21.17 2.46
N ILE A 67 1.58 20.30 1.49
CA ILE A 67 1.79 18.88 1.74
C ILE A 67 3.24 18.51 1.39
N VAL A 68 3.96 17.92 2.33
CA VAL A 68 5.35 17.53 2.18
C VAL A 68 5.57 16.05 2.50
N SER A 69 6.60 15.46 1.91
CA SER A 69 7.04 14.09 2.24
C SER A 69 8.11 14.11 3.32
N ASP A 70 7.99 13.22 4.28
CA ASP A 70 9.05 12.81 5.20
C ASP A 70 9.36 11.33 4.94
N TYR A 71 10.59 11.02 4.50
CA TYR A 71 10.98 9.68 4.11
C TYR A 71 11.56 8.92 5.29
N MET A 72 10.88 7.85 5.69
CA MET A 72 11.25 7.03 6.82
C MET A 72 11.24 5.53 6.43
N PRO A 73 12.08 5.12 5.45
CA PRO A 73 12.20 3.71 5.11
C PRO A 73 12.78 2.92 6.28
N GLY A 74 12.57 1.61 6.26
CA GLY A 74 13.16 0.71 7.25
C GLY A 74 12.18 -0.26 7.88
N GLY A 75 12.67 -1.46 8.17
CA GLY A 75 11.92 -2.53 8.83
C GLY A 75 10.69 -2.99 8.05
N GLY A 76 10.69 -2.94 6.72
CA GLY A 76 9.52 -3.29 5.91
C GLY A 76 8.31 -2.38 6.18
N GLY A 77 8.55 -1.11 6.49
CA GLY A 77 7.54 -0.10 6.78
C GLY A 77 7.19 0.03 8.28
N ARG A 78 7.70 -0.86 9.15
CA ARG A 78 7.42 -0.80 10.59
C ARG A 78 7.92 0.48 11.24
N LYS A 79 9.09 0.99 10.82
CA LYS A 79 9.67 2.23 11.37
C LYS A 79 8.70 3.41 11.23
N ALA A 80 8.24 3.69 10.02
CA ALA A 80 7.31 4.79 9.75
C ALA A 80 5.94 4.56 10.40
N THR A 81 5.41 3.33 10.34
CA THR A 81 4.10 3.01 10.95
C THR A 81 4.13 3.15 12.46
N ASN A 82 5.20 2.66 13.13
CA ASN A 82 5.40 2.86 14.56
C ASN A 82 5.49 4.35 14.91
N HIS A 83 6.22 5.13 14.09
CA HIS A 83 6.34 6.58 14.28
C HIS A 83 4.96 7.26 14.23
N VAL A 84 4.17 6.98 13.19
CA VAL A 84 2.80 7.56 13.06
C VAL A 84 1.91 7.14 14.23
N TYR A 85 1.99 5.87 14.66
CA TYR A 85 1.12 5.34 15.70
C TYR A 85 1.48 5.84 17.09
N ARG A 86 2.78 6.02 17.43
CA ARG A 86 3.27 6.24 18.80
C ARG A 86 3.87 7.61 19.04
N VAL A 87 4.43 8.25 18.02
CA VAL A 87 5.27 9.45 18.16
C VAL A 87 4.61 10.67 17.55
N ALA A 88 3.97 10.51 16.39
CA ALA A 88 3.30 11.61 15.71
C ALA A 88 2.17 12.18 16.59
N ARG A 89 2.02 13.52 16.55
CA ARG A 89 0.90 14.17 17.22
C ARG A 89 -0.41 13.77 16.55
N ALA A 90 -1.41 13.44 17.35
CA ALA A 90 -2.75 13.12 16.87
C ALA A 90 -3.57 14.39 16.60
N ASP A 91 -3.04 15.32 15.80
CA ASP A 91 -3.64 16.62 15.48
C ASP A 91 -4.15 16.72 14.03
N GLY A 92 -3.93 15.67 13.22
CA GLY A 92 -4.31 15.64 11.81
C GLY A 92 -3.32 16.31 10.88
N LEU A 93 -2.12 16.71 11.34
CA LEU A 93 -1.06 17.28 10.50
C LEU A 93 0.01 16.26 10.09
N THR A 94 -0.03 15.05 10.64
CA THR A 94 0.83 13.94 10.22
C THR A 94 0.00 12.79 9.68
N ILE A 95 0.27 12.40 8.45
CA ILE A 95 -0.38 11.28 7.75
C ILE A 95 0.67 10.22 7.45
N GLY A 96 0.40 8.97 7.79
CA GLY A 96 1.23 7.84 7.36
C GLY A 96 0.88 7.43 5.93
N GLY A 97 1.83 7.50 5.02
CA GLY A 97 1.75 6.91 3.68
C GLY A 97 2.39 5.52 3.70
N VAL A 98 1.59 4.49 4.00
CA VAL A 98 2.09 3.13 4.25
C VAL A 98 1.77 2.17 3.12
N SER A 99 2.01 0.89 3.27
CA SER A 99 1.64 -0.16 2.31
C SER A 99 0.91 -1.30 3.01
N SER A 100 0.46 -2.28 2.24
CA SER A 100 -0.17 -3.49 2.79
C SER A 100 0.74 -4.29 3.72
N SER A 101 2.06 -4.03 3.75
CA SER A 101 2.95 -4.61 4.77
C SER A 101 2.55 -4.24 6.20
N LEU A 102 1.84 -3.13 6.38
CA LEU A 102 1.20 -2.75 7.64
C LEU A 102 0.38 -3.90 8.24
N VAL A 103 -0.58 -4.44 7.49
CA VAL A 103 -1.44 -5.53 7.97
C VAL A 103 -0.71 -6.85 8.00
N THR A 104 0.14 -7.13 7.02
CA THR A 104 0.94 -8.35 6.97
C THR A 104 1.83 -8.48 8.19
N ASN A 105 2.61 -7.43 8.51
CA ASN A 105 3.51 -7.44 9.66
C ASN A 105 2.75 -7.56 10.99
N ALA A 106 1.58 -6.93 11.12
CA ALA A 106 0.78 -7.00 12.35
C ALA A 106 0.15 -8.38 12.56
N ILE A 107 -0.48 -8.96 11.51
CA ILE A 107 -1.14 -10.27 11.62
C ILE A 107 -0.13 -11.40 11.80
N LEU A 108 1.03 -11.29 11.15
CA LEU A 108 2.12 -12.26 11.29
C LEU A 108 2.96 -12.05 12.55
N ASP A 109 2.58 -11.11 13.42
CA ASP A 109 3.30 -10.80 14.67
C ASP A 109 4.82 -10.61 14.43
N THR A 110 5.14 -9.84 13.38
CA THR A 110 6.54 -9.59 13.00
C THR A 110 7.23 -8.76 14.09
N SER A 111 8.41 -9.21 14.52
CA SER A 111 9.19 -8.49 15.54
C SER A 111 9.38 -7.01 15.21
N GLY A 112 9.21 -6.14 16.21
CA GLY A 112 9.32 -4.69 16.06
C GLY A 112 8.04 -3.99 15.62
N VAL A 113 6.91 -4.68 15.43
CA VAL A 113 5.59 -4.06 15.33
C VAL A 113 5.19 -3.47 16.68
N GLN A 114 4.87 -2.18 16.70
CA GLN A 114 4.44 -1.43 17.89
C GLN A 114 3.15 -0.66 17.64
N TYR A 115 2.39 -1.02 16.62
CA TYR A 115 1.10 -0.45 16.27
C TYR A 115 0.01 -1.52 16.29
N ASP A 116 -1.21 -1.06 16.45
CA ASP A 116 -2.42 -1.87 16.39
C ASP A 116 -3.21 -1.43 15.15
N ILE A 117 -3.40 -2.34 14.20
CA ILE A 117 -4.10 -2.04 12.94
C ILE A 117 -5.57 -1.70 13.16
N ASP A 118 -6.18 -2.20 14.23
CA ASP A 118 -7.58 -1.96 14.55
C ASP A 118 -7.80 -0.58 15.22
N LYS A 119 -6.71 0.11 15.65
CA LYS A 119 -6.75 1.45 16.26
C LYS A 119 -6.29 2.58 15.34
N LEU A 120 -5.61 2.27 14.25
CA LEU A 120 -5.28 3.28 13.25
C LEU A 120 -6.54 3.82 12.59
N ILE A 121 -6.51 5.08 12.20
CA ILE A 121 -7.60 5.72 11.46
C ILE A 121 -7.25 5.71 10.00
N TYR A 122 -8.08 5.10 9.18
CA TYR A 122 -7.84 4.92 7.75
C TYR A 122 -8.46 6.04 6.93
N LEU A 123 -7.68 6.59 6.03
CA LEU A 123 -8.09 7.65 5.11
C LEU A 123 -8.38 7.13 3.69
N GLY A 124 -8.18 5.84 3.45
CA GLY A 124 -8.33 5.21 2.14
C GLY A 124 -6.99 4.90 1.48
N SER A 125 -7.07 4.38 0.27
CA SER A 125 -5.93 4.00 -0.57
C SER A 125 -6.15 4.44 -2.01
N PRO A 126 -5.15 5.02 -2.70
CA PRO A 126 -5.27 5.39 -4.11
C PRO A 126 -5.22 4.19 -5.07
N VAL A 127 -4.70 3.05 -4.60
CA VAL A 127 -4.53 1.85 -5.42
C VAL A 127 -4.62 0.60 -4.56
N SER A 128 -5.42 -0.37 -5.00
CA SER A 128 -5.64 -1.66 -4.34
C SER A 128 -5.47 -2.85 -5.29
N VAL A 129 -5.47 -2.62 -6.58
CA VAL A 129 -5.24 -3.66 -7.59
C VAL A 129 -3.76 -3.67 -7.94
N PHE A 130 -3.14 -4.84 -7.84
CA PHE A 130 -1.73 -5.06 -8.13
C PHE A 130 -1.53 -6.39 -8.86
N HIS A 131 -0.50 -6.41 -9.69
CA HIS A 131 -0.02 -7.64 -10.29
C HIS A 131 1.47 -7.75 -9.96
N TYR A 132 1.91 -8.93 -9.56
CA TYR A 132 3.33 -9.13 -9.30
C TYR A 132 3.87 -10.22 -10.19
N VAL A 133 5.07 -9.99 -10.73
CA VAL A 133 5.78 -10.93 -11.59
C VAL A 133 7.08 -11.32 -10.91
N PHE A 134 7.45 -12.59 -11.01
CA PHE A 134 8.79 -13.06 -10.73
C PHE A 134 9.58 -13.10 -12.03
N LEU A 135 10.76 -12.50 -12.01
CA LEU A 135 11.63 -12.39 -13.16
C LEU A 135 13.10 -12.71 -12.82
N THR A 136 13.86 -13.09 -13.84
CA THR A 136 15.32 -13.21 -13.77
C THR A 136 15.97 -12.43 -14.91
N ARG A 137 17.22 -12.03 -14.74
CA ARG A 137 18.01 -11.48 -15.86
C ARG A 137 18.37 -12.60 -16.84
N LYS A 138 18.43 -12.29 -18.11
CA LYS A 138 18.71 -13.26 -19.19
C LYS A 138 20.06 -13.96 -19.04
N GLU A 139 21.10 -13.19 -18.67
CA GLU A 139 22.45 -13.71 -18.52
C GLU A 139 22.61 -14.69 -17.36
N ALA A 140 21.62 -14.79 -16.46
CA ALA A 140 21.57 -15.85 -15.45
C ALA A 140 21.31 -17.23 -16.07
N GLY A 141 20.85 -17.29 -17.32
CA GLY A 141 20.56 -18.56 -18.03
C GLY A 141 19.36 -19.31 -17.51
N LEU A 142 18.50 -18.66 -16.68
CA LEU A 142 17.36 -19.26 -15.98
C LEU A 142 16.04 -19.10 -16.76
N ASN A 143 16.08 -19.18 -18.06
CA ASN A 143 14.99 -18.82 -18.97
C ASN A 143 13.82 -19.82 -19.07
N SER A 144 13.76 -20.81 -18.21
CA SER A 144 12.63 -21.72 -18.06
C SER A 144 12.39 -22.10 -16.61
N LEU A 145 11.17 -22.49 -16.29
CA LEU A 145 10.85 -22.95 -14.94
C LEU A 145 11.66 -24.18 -14.53
N GLU A 146 12.00 -25.07 -15.48
CA GLU A 146 12.84 -26.23 -15.25
C GLU A 146 14.26 -25.80 -14.82
N LYS A 147 14.90 -24.94 -15.58
CA LYS A 147 16.24 -24.40 -15.25
C LYS A 147 16.24 -23.64 -13.94
N LEU A 148 15.20 -22.83 -13.71
CA LEU A 148 15.04 -22.07 -12.47
C LEU A 148 14.92 -22.99 -11.25
N ARG A 149 14.18 -24.11 -11.37
CA ARG A 149 14.07 -25.12 -10.31
C ARG A 149 15.31 -25.99 -10.13
N ALA A 150 16.06 -26.21 -11.20
CA ALA A 150 17.32 -26.97 -11.14
C ALA A 150 18.45 -26.17 -10.47
N ALA A 151 18.43 -24.85 -10.60
CA ALA A 151 19.43 -23.95 -10.03
C ALA A 151 19.34 -23.92 -8.50
N THR A 152 20.50 -23.87 -7.84
CA THR A 152 20.64 -23.74 -6.38
C THR A 152 21.19 -22.36 -6.05
N GLY A 153 20.66 -21.71 -5.02
CA GLY A 153 21.20 -20.46 -4.50
C GLY A 153 20.92 -19.24 -5.37
N VAL A 154 19.81 -19.23 -6.15
CA VAL A 154 19.39 -18.07 -6.96
C VAL A 154 19.31 -16.83 -6.08
N ARG A 155 20.02 -15.76 -6.46
CA ARG A 155 20.08 -14.49 -5.72
C ARG A 155 18.89 -13.62 -6.08
N ILE A 156 17.97 -13.46 -5.14
CA ILE A 156 16.71 -12.72 -5.30
C ILE A 156 16.82 -11.40 -4.57
N GLY A 157 16.76 -10.29 -5.29
CA GLY A 157 16.85 -8.94 -4.74
C GLY A 157 15.53 -8.47 -4.12
N ALA A 158 15.63 -7.81 -2.97
CA ALA A 158 14.50 -7.20 -2.28
C ALA A 158 14.94 -5.99 -1.44
N GLN A 159 13.97 -5.23 -0.93
CA GLN A 159 14.25 -4.10 -0.05
C GLN A 159 14.67 -4.60 1.34
N GLU A 160 13.73 -4.96 2.19
CA GLU A 160 13.95 -5.32 3.59
C GLU A 160 13.05 -6.48 3.98
N VAL A 161 13.45 -7.21 5.03
CA VAL A 161 12.60 -8.23 5.64
C VAL A 161 11.27 -7.62 6.10
N GLY A 162 10.16 -8.23 5.67
CA GLY A 162 8.80 -7.73 5.92
C GLY A 162 8.31 -6.69 4.92
N HIS A 163 9.14 -6.24 3.97
CA HIS A 163 8.67 -5.41 2.85
C HIS A 163 7.85 -6.25 1.87
N ASP A 164 6.87 -5.61 1.24
CA ASP A 164 5.94 -6.28 0.30
C ASP A 164 6.65 -7.08 -0.80
N ILE A 165 7.68 -6.50 -1.44
CA ILE A 165 8.44 -7.17 -2.51
C ILE A 165 9.26 -8.34 -1.98
N TYR A 166 9.82 -8.23 -0.77
CA TYR A 166 10.52 -9.33 -0.12
C TYR A 166 9.58 -10.52 0.12
N ILE A 167 8.42 -10.26 0.73
CA ILE A 167 7.40 -11.29 1.00
C ILE A 167 6.93 -11.92 -0.32
N THR A 168 6.66 -11.11 -1.35
CA THR A 168 6.24 -11.58 -2.67
C THR A 168 7.31 -12.47 -3.32
N GLY A 169 8.57 -12.07 -3.27
CA GLY A 169 9.68 -12.87 -3.80
C GLY A 169 9.81 -14.22 -3.12
N ARG A 170 9.63 -14.26 -1.80
CA ARG A 170 9.65 -15.50 -1.02
C ARG A 170 8.46 -16.41 -1.34
N LEU A 171 7.28 -15.82 -1.53
CA LEU A 171 6.08 -16.58 -1.94
C LEU A 171 6.29 -17.22 -3.30
N PHE A 172 6.82 -16.50 -4.29
CA PHE A 172 7.17 -17.05 -5.60
C PHE A 172 8.19 -18.18 -5.47
N ALA A 173 9.28 -17.95 -4.75
CA ALA A 173 10.33 -18.93 -4.59
C ALA A 173 9.82 -20.23 -3.92
N TYR A 174 8.97 -20.09 -2.91
CA TYR A 174 8.33 -21.22 -2.24
C TYR A 174 7.42 -21.99 -3.18
N LEU A 175 6.43 -21.34 -3.79
CA LEU A 175 5.44 -22.02 -4.65
C LEU A 175 6.05 -22.57 -5.94
N MET A 176 7.06 -21.93 -6.51
CA MET A 176 7.82 -22.47 -7.64
C MET A 176 8.82 -23.54 -7.23
N ASN A 177 9.02 -23.78 -5.93
CA ASN A 177 9.92 -24.79 -5.39
C ASN A 177 11.40 -24.57 -5.80
N LEU A 178 11.91 -23.35 -5.58
CA LEU A 178 13.30 -23.01 -5.84
C LEU A 178 14.22 -23.63 -4.77
N LYS A 179 15.40 -24.10 -5.18
CA LYS A 179 16.38 -24.73 -4.28
C LYS A 179 17.25 -23.68 -3.60
N GLU A 180 17.16 -23.60 -2.26
CA GLU A 180 18.00 -22.75 -1.43
C GLU A 180 18.16 -21.30 -1.96
N PRO A 181 17.05 -20.61 -2.31
CA PRO A 181 17.16 -19.25 -2.85
C PRO A 181 17.77 -18.31 -1.81
N ARG A 182 18.62 -17.39 -2.26
CA ARG A 182 19.26 -16.39 -1.42
C ARG A 182 18.58 -15.04 -1.58
N PHE A 183 17.96 -14.53 -0.52
CA PHE A 183 17.31 -13.23 -0.53
C PHE A 183 18.32 -12.15 -0.10
N VAL A 184 18.67 -11.28 -1.05
CA VAL A 184 19.63 -10.19 -0.84
C VAL A 184 18.84 -8.91 -0.62
N THR A 185 18.95 -8.33 0.58
CA THR A 185 18.18 -7.16 1.01
C THR A 185 19.07 -5.92 1.18
N GLY A 186 18.44 -4.75 1.37
CA GLY A 186 19.15 -3.48 1.58
C GLY A 186 19.14 -2.56 0.36
N TYR A 187 18.40 -2.89 -0.70
CA TYR A 187 18.26 -2.09 -1.89
C TYR A 187 17.00 -1.21 -1.87
N GLY A 188 17.08 -0.01 -2.41
CA GLY A 188 15.91 0.70 -2.88
C GLY A 188 15.32 0.05 -4.14
N GLY A 189 14.05 0.31 -4.46
CA GLY A 189 13.38 -0.33 -5.61
C GLY A 189 14.14 -0.19 -6.94
N PRO A 190 14.61 1.02 -7.34
CA PRO A 190 15.43 1.23 -8.53
C PRO A 190 16.81 0.57 -8.46
N GLU A 191 17.40 0.49 -7.27
CA GLU A 191 18.73 -0.10 -7.09
C GLU A 191 18.76 -1.59 -7.37
N ILE A 192 17.64 -2.30 -7.12
CA ILE A 192 17.52 -3.71 -7.49
C ILE A 192 17.65 -3.90 -9.00
N ASP A 193 17.07 -3.00 -9.81
CA ASP A 193 17.15 -3.08 -11.27
C ASP A 193 18.61 -2.87 -11.74
N ILE A 194 19.34 -1.95 -11.09
CA ILE A 194 20.76 -1.72 -11.35
C ILE A 194 21.60 -2.95 -10.96
N ALA A 195 21.34 -3.55 -9.79
CA ALA A 195 22.03 -4.74 -9.31
C ALA A 195 21.79 -5.97 -10.21
N LEU A 196 20.58 -6.11 -10.76
CA LEU A 196 20.26 -7.12 -11.79
C LEU A 196 21.10 -6.88 -13.05
N ALA A 197 21.13 -5.66 -13.57
CA ALA A 197 21.91 -5.31 -14.77
C ALA A 197 23.40 -5.55 -14.59
N ARG A 198 23.95 -5.37 -13.38
CA ARG A 198 25.35 -5.63 -13.04
C ARG A 198 25.65 -7.10 -12.73
N GLY A 199 24.64 -7.98 -12.68
CA GLY A 199 24.83 -9.38 -12.34
C GLY A 199 25.08 -9.65 -10.86
N GLU A 200 24.85 -8.68 -9.98
CA GLU A 200 24.92 -8.85 -8.53
C GLU A 200 23.74 -9.70 -8.02
N LEU A 201 22.61 -9.63 -8.70
CA LEU A 201 21.39 -10.39 -8.47
C LEU A 201 21.02 -11.22 -9.70
N ASP A 202 20.29 -12.31 -9.50
CA ASP A 202 19.81 -13.16 -10.58
C ASP A 202 18.34 -12.89 -10.93
N GLY A 203 17.53 -12.51 -9.94
CA GLY A 203 16.10 -12.27 -10.12
C GLY A 203 15.49 -11.40 -9.01
N ARG A 204 14.23 -11.08 -9.19
CA ARG A 204 13.39 -10.36 -8.21
C ARG A 204 11.91 -10.61 -8.44
N ALA A 205 11.09 -10.30 -7.45
CA ALA A 205 9.68 -9.98 -7.67
C ALA A 205 9.53 -8.48 -7.92
N ASN A 206 8.59 -8.07 -8.77
CA ASN A 206 8.24 -6.68 -8.96
C ASN A 206 6.76 -6.54 -9.37
N ALA A 207 6.18 -5.34 -9.16
CA ALA A 207 4.87 -5.06 -9.70
C ALA A 207 4.94 -5.03 -11.24
N ALA A 208 4.01 -5.71 -11.90
CA ALA A 208 3.97 -5.83 -13.34
C ALA A 208 3.81 -4.46 -14.02
N GLU A 209 3.02 -3.58 -13.42
CA GLU A 209 2.82 -2.20 -13.88
C GLU A 209 4.12 -1.38 -13.80
N THR A 210 4.92 -1.60 -12.74
CA THR A 210 6.26 -0.97 -12.62
C THR A 210 7.20 -1.48 -13.71
N LEU A 211 7.16 -2.79 -14.00
CA LEU A 211 7.95 -3.39 -15.08
C LEU A 211 7.54 -2.81 -16.43
N ALA A 212 6.24 -2.73 -16.71
CA ALA A 212 5.73 -2.17 -17.96
C ALA A 212 6.14 -0.70 -18.16
N GLN A 213 6.27 0.07 -17.08
CA GLN A 213 6.66 1.47 -17.13
C GLN A 213 8.19 1.66 -17.22
N ARG A 214 8.95 0.94 -16.38
CA ARG A 214 10.38 1.21 -16.18
C ARG A 214 11.31 0.30 -16.94
N ASN A 215 10.87 -0.93 -17.21
CA ASN A 215 11.68 -1.97 -17.83
C ASN A 215 11.11 -2.43 -19.18
N ALA A 216 10.27 -1.61 -19.82
CA ALA A 216 9.62 -1.95 -21.10
C ALA A 216 10.67 -2.28 -22.19
N GLU A 217 11.77 -1.52 -22.26
CA GLU A 217 12.82 -1.72 -23.24
C GLU A 217 13.62 -3.00 -22.96
N GLU A 218 13.94 -3.28 -21.70
CA GLU A 218 14.62 -4.51 -21.30
C GLU A 218 13.77 -5.75 -21.60
N ILE A 219 12.46 -5.67 -21.33
CA ILE A 219 11.53 -6.76 -21.67
C ILE A 219 11.46 -6.95 -23.18
N LYS A 220 11.31 -5.86 -23.96
CA LYS A 220 11.25 -5.89 -25.42
C LYS A 220 12.52 -6.46 -26.05
N LYS A 221 13.69 -6.13 -25.49
CA LYS A 221 14.98 -6.67 -25.92
C LYS A 221 15.24 -8.08 -25.42
N GLY A 222 14.34 -8.65 -24.62
CA GLY A 222 14.46 -9.99 -24.04
C GLY A 222 15.63 -10.11 -23.07
N LEU A 223 15.94 -9.04 -22.32
CA LEU A 223 16.99 -9.03 -21.28
C LEU A 223 16.48 -9.56 -19.95
N LEU A 224 15.16 -9.71 -19.82
CA LEU A 224 14.49 -10.24 -18.64
C LEU A 224 13.62 -11.44 -19.03
N ASP A 225 13.76 -12.53 -18.29
CA ASP A 225 12.91 -13.71 -18.38
C ASP A 225 11.82 -13.62 -17.32
N LEU A 226 10.55 -13.60 -17.73
CA LEU A 226 9.39 -13.53 -16.85
C LEU A 226 8.86 -14.95 -16.61
N HIS A 227 8.65 -15.35 -15.35
CA HIS A 227 8.37 -16.76 -15.00
C HIS A 227 6.94 -17.04 -14.55
N ALA A 228 6.39 -16.17 -13.72
CA ALA A 228 5.05 -16.35 -13.16
C ALA A 228 4.47 -15.01 -12.73
N LEU A 229 3.15 -14.94 -12.65
CA LEU A 229 2.37 -13.79 -12.23
C LEU A 229 1.49 -14.15 -11.02
N VAL A 230 1.27 -13.21 -10.11
CA VAL A 230 0.18 -13.27 -9.14
C VAL A 230 -0.80 -12.14 -9.40
N GLU A 231 -2.06 -12.50 -9.63
CA GLU A 231 -3.18 -11.57 -9.85
C GLU A 231 -3.79 -11.14 -8.52
N ILE A 232 -4.00 -9.84 -8.34
CA ILE A 232 -4.65 -9.28 -7.16
C ILE A 232 -5.61 -8.16 -7.60
N PRO A 233 -6.93 -8.41 -7.58
CA PRO A 233 -7.59 -9.67 -7.21
C PRO A 233 -7.41 -10.78 -8.25
N LYS A 234 -7.62 -12.04 -7.82
CA LYS A 234 -7.61 -13.19 -8.70
C LYS A 234 -8.62 -13.02 -9.85
N GLY A 235 -8.22 -13.41 -11.05
CA GLY A 235 -9.04 -13.32 -12.26
C GLY A 235 -8.95 -11.98 -12.98
N LYS A 236 -8.24 -11.00 -12.43
CA LYS A 236 -7.88 -9.78 -13.16
C LYS A 236 -6.44 -9.89 -13.65
N ARG A 237 -6.28 -10.00 -14.95
CA ARG A 237 -4.97 -10.06 -15.58
C ARG A 237 -4.60 -8.71 -16.18
N LEU A 238 -3.33 -8.36 -16.08
CA LEU A 238 -2.79 -7.15 -16.71
C LEU A 238 -2.44 -7.45 -18.17
N ASP A 239 -2.80 -6.55 -19.07
CA ASP A 239 -2.46 -6.62 -20.48
C ASP A 239 -0.94 -6.72 -20.70
N GLY A 240 -0.52 -7.58 -21.64
CA GLY A 240 0.89 -7.84 -21.93
C GLY A 240 1.52 -8.96 -21.10
N PHE A 241 0.79 -9.51 -20.11
CA PHE A 241 1.25 -10.61 -19.25
C PHE A 241 0.39 -11.87 -19.36
N GLU A 242 -0.45 -11.99 -20.39
CA GLU A 242 -1.45 -13.04 -20.57
C GLU A 242 -0.83 -14.44 -20.63
N ARG A 243 0.40 -14.55 -21.14
CA ARG A 243 1.11 -15.82 -21.33
C ARG A 243 1.76 -16.37 -20.07
N LEU A 244 1.90 -15.55 -19.02
CA LEU A 244 2.53 -16.02 -17.80
C LEU A 244 1.59 -16.93 -17.01
N PRO A 245 2.11 -18.05 -16.46
CA PRO A 245 1.33 -18.85 -15.54
C PRO A 245 0.98 -18.05 -14.28
N GLU A 246 -0.27 -18.17 -13.85
CA GLU A 246 -0.69 -17.65 -12.55
C GLU A 246 -0.11 -18.52 -11.44
N ILE A 247 0.41 -17.89 -10.37
CA ILE A 247 1.17 -18.56 -9.31
C ILE A 247 0.39 -19.70 -8.62
N GLU A 248 -0.93 -19.60 -8.57
CA GLU A 248 -1.77 -20.63 -7.96
C GLU A 248 -1.71 -21.97 -8.71
N SER A 249 -1.33 -21.97 -10.01
CA SER A 249 -1.11 -23.20 -10.77
C SER A 249 0.04 -24.06 -10.20
N PHE A 250 0.90 -23.48 -9.37
CA PHE A 250 1.98 -24.18 -8.69
C PHE A 250 1.59 -24.69 -7.29
N ALA A 251 0.43 -24.30 -6.76
CA ALA A 251 -0.03 -24.76 -5.45
C ALA A 251 -0.37 -26.26 -5.47
N LYS A 252 0.20 -27.02 -4.53
CA LYS A 252 0.04 -28.47 -4.41
C LYS A 252 -0.95 -28.91 -3.32
N SER A 253 -1.25 -28.02 -2.37
CA SER A 253 -2.12 -28.32 -1.22
C SER A 253 -3.18 -27.26 -1.02
N ASP A 254 -4.20 -27.58 -0.24
CA ASP A 254 -5.24 -26.60 0.14
C ASP A 254 -4.68 -25.51 1.05
N THR A 255 -3.72 -25.84 1.90
CA THR A 255 -3.01 -24.85 2.74
C THR A 255 -2.29 -23.82 1.88
N GLU A 256 -1.64 -24.23 0.77
CA GLU A 256 -1.00 -23.28 -0.16
C GLU A 256 -2.02 -22.41 -0.91
N ARG A 257 -3.19 -22.96 -1.26
CA ARG A 257 -4.29 -22.15 -1.85
C ARG A 257 -4.85 -21.15 -0.86
N LYS A 258 -5.05 -21.57 0.39
CA LYS A 258 -5.45 -20.67 1.48
C LYS A 258 -4.40 -19.59 1.75
N LEU A 259 -3.09 -19.94 1.69
CA LEU A 259 -2.00 -18.98 1.80
C LEU A 259 -2.08 -17.92 0.70
N LEU A 260 -2.32 -18.29 -0.55
CA LEU A 260 -2.51 -17.35 -1.65
C LEU A 260 -3.75 -16.48 -1.46
N THR A 261 -4.85 -17.05 -0.96
CA THR A 261 -6.06 -16.29 -0.63
C THR A 261 -5.77 -15.24 0.45
N MET A 262 -5.07 -15.62 1.52
CA MET A 262 -4.65 -14.71 2.58
C MET A 262 -3.69 -13.64 2.05
N TYR A 263 -2.69 -14.02 1.26
CA TYR A 263 -1.77 -13.08 0.63
C TYR A 263 -2.51 -12.05 -0.21
N ARG A 264 -3.44 -12.47 -1.08
CA ARG A 264 -4.25 -11.57 -1.90
C ARG A 264 -5.10 -10.62 -1.04
N ALA A 265 -5.75 -11.15 0.01
CA ALA A 265 -6.54 -10.32 0.93
C ALA A 265 -5.67 -9.24 1.60
N PHE A 266 -4.46 -9.58 2.06
CA PHE A 266 -3.53 -8.61 2.62
C PHE A 266 -3.10 -7.56 1.60
N ARG A 267 -2.90 -7.95 0.34
CA ARG A 267 -2.50 -7.01 -0.73
C ARG A 267 -3.65 -6.09 -1.16
N LEU A 268 -4.89 -6.56 -1.12
CA LEU A 268 -6.08 -5.80 -1.50
C LEU A 268 -6.38 -4.61 -0.57
N VAL A 269 -5.81 -4.54 0.64
CA VAL A 269 -5.89 -3.32 1.46
C VAL A 269 -5.13 -2.14 0.82
N GLY A 270 -4.35 -2.38 -0.21
CA GLY A 270 -3.72 -1.37 -1.04
C GLY A 270 -2.51 -0.69 -0.41
N THR A 271 -2.41 0.61 -0.64
CA THR A 271 -1.37 1.48 -0.07
C THR A 271 -2.03 2.50 0.87
N PRO A 272 -2.36 2.10 2.10
CA PRO A 272 -3.13 2.91 3.03
C PRO A 272 -2.51 4.28 3.34
N TYR A 273 -3.41 5.26 3.52
CA TYR A 273 -3.10 6.48 4.26
C TYR A 273 -3.75 6.37 5.63
N VAL A 274 -2.98 6.65 6.69
CA VAL A 274 -3.41 6.45 8.07
C VAL A 274 -3.10 7.66 8.94
N LEU A 275 -3.91 7.85 10.00
CA LEU A 275 -3.67 8.80 11.07
C LEU A 275 -3.42 8.05 12.39
N ALA A 276 -2.76 8.76 13.31
CA ALA A 276 -2.59 8.31 14.68
C ALA A 276 -3.93 8.11 15.38
N PRO A 277 -4.05 7.11 16.28
CA PRO A 277 -5.20 7.00 17.17
C PRO A 277 -5.41 8.28 17.99
N GLY A 278 -6.66 8.65 18.22
CA GLY A 278 -6.99 9.85 18.98
C GLY A 278 -7.00 11.15 18.18
N THR A 279 -6.73 11.12 16.88
CA THR A 279 -6.91 12.29 16.01
C THR A 279 -8.35 12.79 16.13
N PRO A 280 -8.58 14.11 16.36
CA PRO A 280 -9.91 14.64 16.58
C PRO A 280 -10.85 14.36 15.41
N LYS A 281 -12.10 14.02 15.70
CA LYS A 281 -13.11 13.62 14.71
C LYS A 281 -13.25 14.60 13.55
N LEU A 282 -13.16 15.89 13.83
CA LEU A 282 -13.28 16.94 12.82
C LEU A 282 -12.17 16.82 11.77
N GLN A 283 -10.90 16.69 12.20
CA GLN A 283 -9.76 16.53 11.31
C GLN A 283 -9.86 15.24 10.51
N VAL A 284 -10.29 14.15 11.14
CA VAL A 284 -10.55 12.87 10.45
C VAL A 284 -11.59 13.05 9.34
N GLN A 285 -12.73 13.67 9.65
CA GLN A 285 -13.79 13.90 8.66
C GLN A 285 -13.33 14.75 7.49
N ILE A 286 -12.59 15.84 7.76
CA ILE A 286 -12.04 16.71 6.71
C ILE A 286 -11.11 15.94 5.80
N LEU A 287 -10.18 15.18 6.36
CA LEU A 287 -9.19 14.42 5.57
C LEU A 287 -9.82 13.27 4.80
N GLN A 288 -10.75 12.53 5.41
CA GLN A 288 -11.49 11.47 4.72
C GLN A 288 -12.33 12.02 3.56
N GLU A 289 -12.99 13.17 3.76
CA GLU A 289 -13.76 13.82 2.69
C GLU A 289 -12.87 14.33 1.56
N ALA A 290 -11.71 14.90 1.89
CA ALA A 290 -10.73 15.31 0.90
C ALA A 290 -10.20 14.12 0.08
N MET A 291 -9.95 12.97 0.72
CA MET A 291 -9.58 11.73 0.04
C MET A 291 -10.69 11.24 -0.89
N ARG A 292 -11.95 11.21 -0.43
CA ARG A 292 -13.08 10.80 -1.30
C ARG A 292 -13.22 11.68 -2.53
N LYS A 293 -13.05 13.00 -2.38
CA LYS A 293 -13.09 13.94 -3.52
C LYS A 293 -11.90 13.73 -4.45
N ALA A 294 -10.68 13.58 -3.90
CA ALA A 294 -9.49 13.32 -4.70
C ALA A 294 -9.61 12.01 -5.48
N PHE A 295 -10.09 10.94 -4.88
CA PHE A 295 -10.26 9.64 -5.53
C PHE A 295 -11.35 9.62 -6.61
N LYS A 296 -12.30 10.55 -6.57
CA LYS A 296 -13.34 10.73 -7.61
C LYS A 296 -12.95 11.73 -8.70
N ASP A 297 -11.85 12.46 -8.53
CA ASP A 297 -11.41 13.48 -9.49
C ASP A 297 -10.80 12.80 -10.73
N PRO A 298 -11.35 13.01 -11.96
CA PRO A 298 -10.79 12.42 -13.17
C PRO A 298 -9.35 12.85 -13.47
N ASP A 299 -8.98 14.06 -13.05
CA ASP A 299 -7.63 14.57 -13.24
C ASP A 299 -6.63 13.82 -12.36
N PHE A 300 -7.04 13.44 -11.13
CA PHE A 300 -6.25 12.55 -10.29
C PHE A 300 -5.95 11.22 -10.99
N HIS A 301 -6.92 10.56 -11.58
CA HIS A 301 -6.72 9.30 -12.28
C HIS A 301 -5.71 9.43 -13.43
N ARG A 302 -5.79 10.53 -14.22
CA ARG A 302 -4.85 10.79 -15.31
C ARG A 302 -3.42 11.04 -14.80
N GLU A 303 -3.25 11.92 -13.82
CA GLU A 303 -1.93 12.24 -13.26
C GLU A 303 -1.34 11.04 -12.50
N PHE A 304 -2.16 10.28 -11.78
CA PHE A 304 -1.73 9.08 -11.09
C PHE A 304 -1.15 8.05 -12.08
N LYS A 305 -1.86 7.77 -13.18
CA LYS A 305 -1.39 6.86 -14.24
C LYS A 305 -0.11 7.39 -14.88
N LYS A 306 -0.07 8.65 -15.26
CA LYS A 306 1.09 9.29 -15.88
C LYS A 306 2.35 9.22 -15.03
N LEU A 307 2.25 9.49 -13.73
CA LEU A 307 3.40 9.51 -12.82
C LEU A 307 3.83 8.13 -12.34
N SER A 308 2.88 7.23 -12.11
CA SER A 308 3.14 5.95 -11.46
C SER A 308 3.13 4.74 -12.38
N GLY A 309 2.60 4.86 -13.59
CA GLY A 309 2.34 3.75 -14.51
C GLY A 309 1.14 2.87 -14.13
N PHE A 310 0.48 3.15 -13.01
CA PHE A 310 -0.66 2.39 -12.51
C PHE A 310 -1.98 3.09 -12.84
N ASP A 311 -3.01 2.33 -13.15
CA ASP A 311 -4.36 2.84 -13.05
C ASP A 311 -4.75 2.98 -11.57
N ALA A 312 -5.34 4.13 -11.22
CA ALA A 312 -5.86 4.29 -9.87
C ALA A 312 -7.02 3.30 -9.64
N SER A 313 -6.96 2.60 -8.53
CA SER A 313 -8.01 1.67 -8.06
C SER A 313 -8.30 1.96 -6.59
N PRO A 314 -8.93 3.11 -6.32
CA PRO A 314 -9.09 3.59 -4.95
C PRO A 314 -9.93 2.67 -4.09
N LEU A 315 -9.58 2.60 -2.80
CA LEU A 315 -10.47 2.18 -1.72
C LEU A 315 -10.86 3.43 -0.93
N MET A 316 -12.15 3.68 -0.80
CA MET A 316 -12.65 4.73 0.08
C MET A 316 -12.33 4.40 1.55
N PRO A 317 -12.30 5.38 2.47
CA PRO A 317 -11.96 5.12 3.88
C PRO A 317 -12.74 3.95 4.49
N GLU A 318 -14.05 3.93 4.31
CA GLU A 318 -14.96 2.89 4.82
C GLU A 318 -14.74 1.51 4.18
N GLU A 319 -14.41 1.47 2.88
CA GLU A 319 -14.09 0.22 2.16
C GLU A 319 -12.78 -0.37 2.67
N GLN A 320 -11.79 0.49 2.93
CA GLN A 320 -10.50 0.07 3.46
C GLN A 320 -10.61 -0.44 4.90
N GLU A 321 -11.34 0.25 5.77
CA GLU A 321 -11.61 -0.21 7.13
C GLU A 321 -12.34 -1.56 7.13
N LYS A 322 -13.31 -1.75 6.23
CA LYS A 322 -14.01 -3.03 6.07
C LYS A 322 -13.03 -4.13 5.63
N ALA A 323 -12.22 -3.87 4.59
CA ALA A 323 -11.24 -4.83 4.08
C ALA A 323 -10.27 -5.29 5.19
N ILE A 324 -9.84 -4.37 6.06
CA ILE A 324 -8.93 -4.69 7.18
C ILE A 324 -9.62 -5.52 8.25
N ARG A 325 -10.87 -5.20 8.61
CA ARG A 325 -11.63 -5.99 9.60
C ARG A 325 -11.92 -7.42 9.12
N GLU A 326 -12.08 -7.63 7.82
CA GLU A 326 -12.41 -8.90 7.20
C GLU A 326 -11.18 -9.73 6.82
N LEU A 327 -9.96 -9.31 7.18
CA LEU A 327 -8.74 -10.05 6.86
C LEU A 327 -8.76 -11.47 7.44
N PRO A 328 -8.41 -12.49 6.63
CA PRO A 328 -8.34 -13.86 7.11
C PRO A 328 -7.24 -14.01 8.17
N ARG A 329 -7.55 -14.82 9.21
CA ARG A 329 -6.64 -15.06 10.35
C ARG A 329 -6.60 -16.57 10.69
N ASP A 330 -6.68 -17.45 9.69
CA ASP A 330 -6.53 -18.89 9.86
C ASP A 330 -5.15 -19.20 10.46
N ARG A 331 -5.13 -19.84 11.62
CA ARG A 331 -3.91 -20.01 12.42
C ARG A 331 -2.83 -20.82 11.69
N GLU A 332 -3.21 -21.91 11.03
CA GLU A 332 -2.28 -22.75 10.28
C GLU A 332 -1.63 -21.98 9.12
N VAL A 333 -2.45 -21.23 8.38
CA VAL A 333 -1.99 -20.40 7.26
C VAL A 333 -1.13 -19.24 7.75
N VAL A 334 -1.50 -18.61 8.87
CA VAL A 334 -0.69 -17.54 9.50
C VAL A 334 0.69 -18.07 9.89
N GLU A 335 0.79 -19.25 10.51
CA GLU A 335 2.08 -19.83 10.89
C GLU A 335 2.95 -20.17 9.67
N LEU A 336 2.37 -20.72 8.61
CA LEU A 336 3.09 -20.94 7.35
C LEU A 336 3.56 -19.61 6.74
N PHE A 337 2.67 -18.62 6.69
CA PHE A 337 2.98 -17.31 6.14
C PHE A 337 4.04 -16.58 6.96
N LYS A 338 4.02 -16.70 8.27
CA LYS A 338 5.04 -16.16 9.19
C LYS A 338 6.43 -16.74 8.87
N LYS A 339 6.55 -18.06 8.72
CA LYS A 339 7.80 -18.72 8.28
C LYS A 339 8.26 -18.22 6.91
N LEU A 340 7.33 -18.07 5.96
CA LEU A 340 7.63 -17.56 4.64
C LEU A 340 8.08 -16.10 4.65
N SER A 341 7.56 -15.27 5.54
CA SER A 341 7.83 -13.83 5.56
C SER A 341 9.06 -13.46 6.41
N GLY A 342 9.60 -14.40 7.19
CA GLY A 342 10.75 -14.22 8.05
C GLY A 342 12.09 -14.23 7.32
N PRO A 343 13.21 -14.00 8.05
CA PRO A 343 14.56 -14.03 7.46
C PRO A 343 15.12 -15.44 7.26
N ASP A 344 14.56 -16.44 7.93
CA ASP A 344 15.06 -17.81 7.92
C ASP A 344 14.92 -18.46 6.53
N PRO A 345 15.59 -19.59 6.26
CA PRO A 345 15.37 -20.36 5.05
C PRO A 345 13.88 -20.64 4.80
N LEU A 346 13.49 -20.80 3.53
CA LEU A 346 12.11 -21.16 3.21
C LEU A 346 11.74 -22.49 3.89
N PRO A 347 10.50 -22.63 4.42
CA PRO A 347 10.05 -23.89 4.97
C PRO A 347 10.06 -25.00 3.90
N ALA A 348 10.25 -26.22 4.32
CA ALA A 348 10.07 -27.37 3.45
C ALA A 348 8.65 -27.41 2.87
N ARG A 349 8.52 -27.92 1.65
CA ARG A 349 7.26 -28.00 0.91
C ARG A 349 6.81 -29.45 0.71
#